data_f6d4378976090289847f76ad9799ace3
#
_entry.id   f6d4378976090289847f76ad9799ace3
#
_cell.length_a   1.000
_cell.length_b   1.000
_cell.length_c   1.000
_cell.angle_alpha   90.00
_cell.angle_beta   90.00
_cell.angle_gamma   90.00
#
_symmetry.space_group_name_H-M   'P 1'
#
loop_
_entity.id
_entity.type
_entity.pdbx_description
1 polymer ?
#
loop_
_entity_poly.entity_id
_entity_poly.type
_entity_poly.pdbx_seq_one_letter_code
_entity_poly.pdbx_strand_id
1 'polypeptide(L)' 'MTGSTPNDYRQSVLCQKAVELLTTTDKTVEEISTLLQFSSAAYLRKVLYKHTGKTPRQIRQSRDF' A
#
# COMPACT_ATOMS: atom_id res chain seq x y z
N MET A 1 15.95 -12.39 -17.55
CA MET A 1 15.04 -11.28 -17.55
C MET A 1 13.74 -11.61 -16.83
N THR A 2 13.33 -10.76 -16.05
CA THR A 2 12.13 -11.00 -15.30
C THR A 2 10.91 -10.65 -16.13
N GLY A 3 9.80 -11.17 -15.76
CA GLY A 3 8.57 -10.82 -16.40
C GLY A 3 7.94 -9.56 -15.84
N SER A 4 8.68 -8.79 -15.06
CA SER A 4 8.13 -7.59 -14.44
C SER A 4 7.75 -6.57 -15.50
N THR A 5 6.51 -6.11 -15.45
CA THR A 5 6.07 -5.02 -16.28
C THR A 5 6.33 -3.70 -15.56
N PRO A 6 6.37 -2.58 -16.28
CA PRO A 6 6.47 -1.28 -15.62
C PRO A 6 5.37 -1.05 -14.59
N ASN A 7 4.18 -1.60 -14.85
CA ASN A 7 3.07 -1.49 -13.92
C ASN A 7 3.35 -2.21 -12.61
N ASP A 8 3.92 -3.41 -12.70
CA ASP A 8 4.22 -4.19 -11.49
C ASP A 8 5.28 -3.48 -10.65
N TYR A 9 6.28 -2.93 -11.30
CA TYR A 9 7.31 -2.19 -10.60
C TYR A 9 6.71 -0.97 -9.89
N ARG A 10 5.86 -0.23 -10.60
CA ARG A 10 5.22 0.95 -10.04
C ARG A 10 4.34 0.59 -8.85
N GLN A 11 3.56 -0.48 -8.97
CA GLN A 11 2.71 -0.93 -7.88
C GLN A 11 3.53 -1.32 -6.66
N SER A 12 4.66 -1.97 -6.88
CA SER A 12 5.53 -2.37 -5.78
C SER A 12 6.05 -1.15 -5.02
N VAL A 13 6.52 -0.13 -5.75
CA VAL A 13 7.01 1.10 -5.13
C VAL A 13 5.88 1.80 -4.37
N LEU A 14 4.71 1.91 -4.97
CA LEU A 14 3.57 2.56 -4.33
C LEU A 14 3.12 1.78 -3.09
N CYS A 15 3.17 0.46 -3.16
CA CYS A 15 2.83 -0.37 -2.03
C CYS A 15 3.78 -0.11 -0.86
N GLN A 16 5.07 -0.01 -1.12
CA GLN A 16 6.04 0.30 -0.08
C GLN A 16 5.77 1.66 0.55
N LYS A 17 5.44 2.65 -0.26
CA LYS A 17 5.11 3.97 0.27
C LYS A 17 3.84 3.93 1.11
N ALA A 18 2.86 3.16 0.69
CA ALA A 18 1.62 3.01 1.46
C ALA A 18 1.89 2.36 2.81
N VAL A 19 2.71 1.31 2.84
CA VAL A 19 3.07 0.66 4.10
C VAL A 19 3.80 1.65 5.00
N GLU A 20 4.72 2.41 4.44
CA GLU A 20 5.43 3.42 5.20
C GLU A 20 4.48 4.44 5.82
N LEU A 21 3.55 4.96 5.02
CA LEU A 21 2.59 5.94 5.52
C LEU A 21 1.67 5.33 6.58
N LEU A 22 1.29 4.08 6.41
CA LEU A 22 0.44 3.41 7.38
C LEU A 22 1.15 3.21 8.72
N THR A 23 2.45 3.01 8.70
CA THR A 23 3.21 2.72 9.91
C THR A 23 3.83 3.97 10.54
N THR A 24 4.01 5.04 9.78
CA THR A 24 4.66 6.25 10.29
C THR A 24 3.70 7.41 10.48
N THR A 25 2.48 7.33 9.95
CA THR A 25 1.49 8.39 10.07
C THR A 25 0.15 7.81 10.46
N ASP A 26 -0.78 8.70 10.81
CA ASP A 26 -2.15 8.30 11.13
C ASP A 26 -3.11 8.51 9.96
N LYS A 27 -2.57 8.67 8.75
CA LYS A 27 -3.41 8.88 7.57
C LYS A 27 -4.30 7.66 7.32
N THR A 28 -5.52 7.93 6.86
CA THR A 28 -6.44 6.85 6.50
C THR A 28 -6.06 6.25 5.16
N VAL A 29 -6.62 5.08 4.88
CA VAL A 29 -6.38 4.44 3.59
C VAL A 29 -6.86 5.35 2.45
N GLU A 30 -7.98 6.03 2.65
CA GLU A 30 -8.50 6.96 1.65
C GLU A 30 -7.51 8.09 1.38
N GLU A 31 -6.95 8.65 2.43
CA GLU A 31 -5.97 9.71 2.27
C GLU A 31 -4.72 9.23 1.55
N ILE A 32 -4.26 8.05 1.91
CA ILE A 32 -3.07 7.46 1.27
C ILE A 32 -3.34 7.17 -0.19
N SER A 33 -4.53 6.63 -0.50
CA SER A 33 -4.87 6.34 -1.89
C SER A 33 -4.86 7.61 -2.73
N THR A 34 -5.36 8.70 -2.19
CA THR A 34 -5.35 9.98 -2.87
C THR A 34 -3.93 10.49 -3.08
N LEU A 35 -3.10 10.40 -2.04
CA LEU A 35 -1.71 10.85 -2.12
C LEU A 35 -0.92 10.08 -3.17
N LEU A 36 -1.13 8.79 -3.23
CA LEU A 36 -0.42 7.92 -4.16
C LEU A 36 -1.11 7.79 -5.51
N GLN A 37 -2.21 8.51 -5.68
CA GLN A 37 -2.94 8.57 -6.96
C GLN A 37 -3.52 7.22 -7.37
N PHE A 38 -3.96 6.45 -6.40
CA PHE A 38 -4.74 5.25 -6.69
C PHE A 38 -6.15 5.65 -7.11
N SER A 39 -6.77 4.82 -7.94
CA SER A 39 -8.12 5.11 -8.41
C SER A 39 -9.15 5.01 -7.29
N SER A 40 -8.91 4.20 -6.27
CA SER A 40 -9.82 4.08 -5.13
C SER A 40 -9.09 3.47 -3.94
N ALA A 41 -9.65 3.70 -2.75
CA ALA A 41 -9.11 3.08 -1.54
C ALA A 41 -9.26 1.56 -1.58
N ALA A 42 -10.34 1.07 -2.18
CA ALA A 42 -10.56 -0.37 -2.32
C ALA A 42 -9.43 -1.01 -3.15
N TYR A 43 -9.02 -0.33 -4.21
CA TYR A 43 -7.93 -0.83 -5.04
C TYR A 43 -6.62 -0.85 -4.26
N LEU A 44 -6.36 0.20 -3.49
CA LEU A 44 -5.16 0.24 -2.66
C LEU A 44 -5.14 -0.92 -1.66
N ARG A 45 -6.27 -1.20 -1.02
CA ARG A 45 -6.36 -2.32 -0.10
C ARG A 45 -6.04 -3.64 -0.80
N LYS A 46 -6.54 -3.81 -2.01
CA LYS A 46 -6.29 -5.02 -2.78
C LYS A 46 -4.80 -5.16 -3.11
N VAL A 47 -4.17 -4.08 -3.53
CA VAL A 47 -2.75 -4.08 -3.86
C VAL A 47 -1.92 -4.39 -2.63
N LEU A 48 -2.24 -3.76 -1.50
CA LEU A 48 -1.53 -4.01 -0.26
C LEU A 48 -1.61 -5.46 0.15
N TYR A 49 -2.81 -6.03 0.11
CA TYR A 49 -2.97 -7.43 0.48
C TYR A 49 -2.21 -8.34 -0.46
N LYS A 50 -2.22 -8.04 -1.74
CA LYS A 50 -1.51 -8.84 -2.74
C LYS A 50 0.00 -8.85 -2.49
N HIS A 51 0.56 -7.71 -2.12
CA HIS A 51 2.01 -7.58 -1.96
C HIS A 51 2.52 -7.93 -0.56
N THR A 52 1.72 -7.69 0.47
CA THR A 52 2.15 -7.90 1.85
C THR A 52 1.48 -9.09 2.52
N GLY A 53 0.35 -9.54 1.99
CA GLY A 53 -0.44 -10.57 2.62
C GLY A 53 -1.21 -10.07 3.84
N LYS A 54 -1.24 -8.75 4.05
CA LYS A 54 -1.91 -8.16 5.19
C LYS A 54 -2.84 -7.05 4.75
N THR A 55 -3.89 -6.82 5.56
CA THR A 55 -4.76 -5.68 5.33
C THR A 55 -4.09 -4.42 5.86
N PRO A 56 -4.52 -3.24 5.39
CA PRO A 56 -3.97 -1.98 5.91
C PRO A 56 -4.09 -1.88 7.43
N ARG A 57 -5.17 -2.39 7.98
CA ARG A 57 -5.37 -2.38 9.43
C ARG A 57 -4.31 -3.22 10.13
N GLN A 58 -4.03 -4.40 9.60
CA GLN A 58 -3.01 -5.27 10.16
C GLN A 58 -1.63 -4.65 10.06
N ILE A 59 -1.35 -4.00 8.94
CA ILE A 59 -0.07 -3.31 8.76
C ILE A 59 0.08 -2.22 9.81
N ARG A 60 -0.97 -1.44 10.03
CA ARG A 60 -0.92 -0.35 11.02
C ARG A 60 -0.75 -0.89 12.43
N GLN A 61 -1.41 -2.00 12.74
CA GLN A 61 -1.29 -2.59 14.07
C GLN A 61 0.12 -3.13 14.33
N SER A 62 0.81 -3.57 13.30
CA SER A 62 2.13 -4.15 13.48
C SER A 62 3.20 -3.12 13.86
N ARG A 63 2.87 -1.83 13.80
CA ARG A 63 3.81 -0.80 14.26
C ARG A 63 3.85 -0.67 15.78
N ASP A 64 2.87 -1.23 16.46
CA ASP A 64 2.80 -1.19 17.91
C ASP A 64 3.48 -2.42 18.47
N PHE A 65 4.61 -2.24 19.08
CA PHE A 65 5.36 -3.35 19.70
C PHE A 65 5.30 -3.25 21.20
#